data_626d3712a9d4345ee7e9fe16a0bd1389
#
_entry.id   626d3712a9d4345ee7e9fe16a0bd1389
#
_cell.length_a   1.000
_cell.length_b   1.000
_cell.length_c   1.000
_cell.angle_alpha   90.00
_cell.angle_beta   90.00
_cell.angle_gamma   90.00
#
_symmetry.space_group_name_H-M   'P 1'
#
loop_
_entity.id
_entity.type
_entity.pdbx_description
1 polymer ?
#
loop_
_entity_poly.entity_id
_entity_poly.type
_entity_poly.pdbx_seq_one_letter_code
_entity_poly.pdbx_strand_id
1 'polypeptide(L)'
;MSGTPSNRLLQGSSTAVETEGTTVLEKGFVGQSIPRKEDQRLVQGLGTFFDDVRRHGMGYVHFVRSPYGHAKIVSIDVSKALELDGVYGTITGDEVAIQTDPFFEMSVEPGGNIKDYALAVGRVRHMGEPVAAVCAATRELARDAAELIEVEYDPLPVLVDAEESLRNETILHDDAGSNVVWSGVFDWGDVDTALADADHVVKIEKLHFHRFSSTPLECAGALVEYDKGTGEWTLTCNHQMPGVGAIWMAPALRTGIDKLRFVTHDIGGGFGNKICLHPQYVVLCLMARKLGRPVQWTEWRTDQHTANAHGNERTFFDIEVAVRSDGEMTGFKVRALDDCGAFPRYEPLGCIIWAQVTPGMYSWRNIRVDFTQVCTNKSPVSPNRGYSRMQHLWLTERIIDIVASELDLDPVEVRKRNYVKTEQMP
;
A
#
# COMPACT_ATOMS: atom_id res chain seq x y z
N MET A 1 10.85 58.29 -7.08
CA MET A 1 9.42 58.07 -6.79
C MET A 1 9.21 56.61 -6.64
N SER A 2 9.22 56.13 -5.39
CA SER A 2 9.12 54.72 -4.98
C SER A 2 7.64 54.45 -4.68
N GLY A 3 7.06 53.52 -5.41
CA GLY A 3 5.71 53.03 -5.15
C GLY A 3 5.77 51.55 -4.83
N THR A 4 5.69 51.22 -3.56
CA THR A 4 5.47 49.88 -3.04
C THR A 4 4.04 49.43 -3.37
N PRO A 5 3.80 48.23 -3.89
CA PRO A 5 2.44 47.68 -4.03
C PRO A 5 1.93 47.22 -2.68
N SER A 6 0.80 47.81 -2.27
CA SER A 6 0.07 47.48 -1.05
C SER A 6 -0.47 46.06 -1.09
N ASN A 7 -0.12 45.31 -0.07
CA ASN A 7 -0.65 44.00 0.30
C ASN A 7 -2.13 44.09 0.72
N ARG A 8 -3.06 43.91 -0.22
CA ARG A 8 -4.52 43.90 0.01
C ARG A 8 -5.14 42.68 -0.64
N LEU A 9 -4.81 41.50 -0.13
CA LEU A 9 -5.59 40.29 -0.37
C LEU A 9 -5.40 39.37 0.84
N LEU A 10 -6.36 39.36 1.70
CA LEU A 10 -6.74 38.37 2.72
C LEU A 10 -7.33 39.06 3.97
N GLN A 11 -8.35 39.92 3.75
CA GLN A 11 -9.34 40.18 4.78
C GLN A 11 -10.66 39.53 4.36
N GLY A 12 -10.78 38.25 4.64
CA GLY A 12 -12.04 37.55 4.63
C GLY A 12 -12.84 38.00 5.86
N SER A 13 -13.95 38.70 5.65
CA SER A 13 -14.91 39.01 6.66
C SER A 13 -15.53 37.73 7.21
N SER A 14 -15.17 37.33 8.42
CA SER A 14 -15.91 36.33 9.18
C SER A 14 -17.20 36.98 9.68
N THR A 15 -18.32 36.74 9.00
CA THR A 15 -19.63 36.93 9.61
C THR A 15 -19.84 35.81 10.61
N ALA A 16 -19.64 36.08 11.89
CA ALA A 16 -20.01 35.21 12.97
C ALA A 16 -21.54 35.08 12.98
N VAL A 17 -22.02 33.85 12.79
CA VAL A 17 -23.41 33.52 13.13
C VAL A 17 -23.44 33.34 14.63
N GLU A 18 -24.00 34.33 15.35
CA GLU A 18 -24.29 34.21 16.77
C GLU A 18 -25.39 33.16 16.97
N THR A 19 -25.01 31.98 17.42
CA THR A 19 -25.94 31.04 18.05
C THR A 19 -25.89 31.31 19.56
N GLU A 20 -27.00 31.78 20.14
CA GLU A 20 -27.15 31.96 21.58
C GLU A 20 -26.88 30.60 22.29
N GLY A 21 -25.90 30.60 23.20
CA GLY A 21 -25.77 29.57 24.22
C GLY A 21 -24.46 28.82 24.33
N THR A 22 -23.40 29.12 23.57
CA THR A 22 -22.10 28.47 23.79
C THR A 22 -21.07 29.52 24.20
N THR A 23 -20.64 29.49 25.47
CA THR A 23 -19.49 30.26 25.93
C THR A 23 -18.25 29.69 25.23
N VAL A 24 -17.84 30.31 24.14
CA VAL A 24 -16.57 30.01 23.47
C VAL A 24 -15.46 30.31 24.45
N LEU A 25 -14.67 29.32 24.82
CA LEU A 25 -13.44 29.57 25.57
C LEU A 25 -12.58 30.52 24.74
N GLU A 26 -12.43 31.76 25.19
CA GLU A 26 -11.80 32.89 24.47
C GLU A 26 -10.33 32.66 24.04
N LYS A 27 -9.74 31.50 24.25
CA LYS A 27 -8.35 31.15 23.88
C LYS A 27 -8.12 29.68 23.47
N GLY A 28 -9.11 29.00 22.93
CA GLY A 28 -8.90 27.63 22.42
C GLY A 28 -8.40 27.61 20.97
N PHE A 29 -7.61 26.60 20.60
CA PHE A 29 -7.14 26.42 19.20
C PHE A 29 -8.21 25.84 18.26
N VAL A 30 -9.29 25.30 18.81
CA VAL A 30 -10.40 24.72 18.03
C VAL A 30 -11.09 25.82 17.20
N GLY A 31 -11.20 25.59 15.89
CA GLY A 31 -11.78 26.55 14.95
C GLY A 31 -10.83 27.64 14.45
N GLN A 32 -9.57 27.69 14.90
CA GLN A 32 -8.57 28.63 14.39
C GLN A 32 -7.80 28.03 13.22
N SER A 33 -7.46 28.86 12.21
CA SER A 33 -6.53 28.50 11.14
C SER A 33 -5.09 28.66 11.64
N ILE A 34 -4.49 27.55 12.09
CA ILE A 34 -3.13 27.56 12.63
C ILE A 34 -2.16 27.10 11.53
N PRO A 35 -1.18 27.93 11.11
CA PRO A 35 -0.15 27.51 10.16
C PRO A 35 0.72 26.40 10.73
N ARG A 36 1.11 25.43 9.90
CA ARG A 36 2.11 24.42 10.28
C ARG A 36 3.48 25.08 10.42
N LYS A 37 4.29 24.60 11.34
CA LYS A 37 5.65 25.13 11.56
C LYS A 37 6.57 24.95 10.34
N GLU A 38 6.34 23.88 9.57
CA GLU A 38 7.12 23.52 8.40
C GLU A 38 6.79 24.35 7.15
N ASP A 39 5.59 24.93 7.06
CA ASP A 39 5.12 25.58 5.83
C ASP A 39 6.05 26.68 5.35
N GLN A 40 6.56 27.51 6.27
CA GLN A 40 7.40 28.66 5.90
C GLN A 40 8.71 28.22 5.21
N ARG A 41 9.40 27.20 5.72
CA ARG A 41 10.62 26.70 5.10
C ARG A 41 10.35 25.91 3.79
N LEU A 42 9.25 25.17 3.73
CA LEU A 42 8.91 24.39 2.54
C LEU A 42 8.56 25.28 1.35
N VAL A 43 7.77 26.35 1.54
CA VAL A 43 7.45 27.28 0.44
C VAL A 43 8.65 28.13 -0.01
N GLN A 44 9.71 28.20 0.80
CA GLN A 44 10.98 28.85 0.46
C GLN A 44 11.98 27.92 -0.22
N GLY A 45 11.61 26.66 -0.49
CA GLY A 45 12.52 25.66 -1.08
C GLY A 45 13.59 25.15 -0.11
N LEU A 46 13.39 25.28 1.21
CA LEU A 46 14.32 24.84 2.26
C LEU A 46 13.97 23.44 2.80
N GLY A 47 13.11 22.70 2.10
CA GLY A 47 12.83 21.29 2.39
C GLY A 47 14.07 20.43 2.11
N THR A 48 14.20 19.34 2.87
CA THR A 48 15.28 18.36 2.68
C THR A 48 14.63 16.99 2.51
N PHE A 49 14.74 16.42 1.31
CA PHE A 49 14.20 15.11 0.98
C PHE A 49 15.34 14.08 1.00
N PHE A 50 15.03 12.78 1.08
CA PHE A 50 16.08 11.77 1.19
C PHE A 50 17.06 11.83 0.00
N ASP A 51 16.56 12.18 -1.19
CA ASP A 51 17.38 12.25 -2.40
C ASP A 51 18.31 13.48 -2.46
N ASP A 52 18.14 14.45 -1.56
CA ASP A 52 19.07 15.57 -1.37
C ASP A 52 20.28 15.16 -0.51
N VAL A 53 20.16 14.07 0.24
CA VAL A 53 21.23 13.61 1.15
C VAL A 53 22.33 12.91 0.37
N ARG A 54 23.57 13.37 0.57
CA ARG A 54 24.77 12.81 -0.07
C ARG A 54 25.78 12.34 0.99
N ARG A 55 26.52 11.29 0.65
CA ARG A 55 27.63 10.78 1.45
C ARG A 55 28.87 10.62 0.60
N HIS A 56 30.01 10.89 1.19
CA HIS A 56 31.29 10.69 0.49
C HIS A 56 31.49 9.22 0.10
N GLY A 57 31.86 8.96 -1.14
CA GLY A 57 32.10 7.61 -1.65
C GLY A 57 30.87 6.70 -1.76
N MET A 58 29.67 7.27 -1.73
CA MET A 58 28.44 6.47 -1.88
C MET A 58 28.34 5.85 -3.27
N GLY A 59 27.67 4.70 -3.34
CA GLY A 59 27.28 4.05 -4.58
C GLY A 59 25.78 4.17 -4.83
N TYR A 60 25.40 4.00 -6.08
CA TYR A 60 23.99 4.01 -6.51
C TYR A 60 23.58 2.61 -6.93
N VAL A 61 22.43 2.17 -6.48
CA VAL A 61 21.90 0.83 -6.75
C VAL A 61 20.78 0.90 -7.79
N HIS A 62 20.84 -0.01 -8.75
CA HIS A 62 19.75 -0.27 -9.69
C HIS A 62 19.34 -1.73 -9.62
N PHE A 63 18.03 -1.99 -9.77
CA PHE A 63 17.46 -3.33 -9.71
C PHE A 63 17.13 -3.85 -11.12
N VAL A 64 17.59 -5.06 -11.41
CA VAL A 64 17.17 -5.83 -12.58
C VAL A 64 15.80 -6.42 -12.27
N ARG A 65 14.83 -6.17 -13.13
CA ARG A 65 13.42 -6.57 -12.92
C ARG A 65 12.95 -7.55 -13.98
N SER A 66 12.12 -8.50 -13.57
CA SER A 66 11.52 -9.46 -14.47
C SER A 66 10.58 -8.81 -15.49
N PRO A 67 10.71 -9.13 -16.78
CA PRO A 67 9.71 -8.80 -17.78
C PRO A 67 8.51 -9.76 -17.79
N TYR A 68 8.58 -10.86 -17.04
CA TYR A 68 7.55 -11.89 -16.98
C TYR A 68 6.66 -11.73 -15.75
N GLY A 69 5.38 -12.02 -15.93
CA GLY A 69 4.43 -12.12 -14.83
C GLY A 69 4.62 -13.38 -13.99
N HIS A 70 5.10 -14.48 -14.60
CA HIS A 70 5.40 -15.74 -13.91
C HIS A 70 6.42 -16.54 -14.72
N ALA A 71 7.55 -16.85 -14.14
CA ALA A 71 8.60 -17.66 -14.77
C ALA A 71 9.55 -18.25 -13.73
N LYS A 72 10.17 -19.38 -14.04
CA LYS A 72 11.35 -19.84 -13.30
C LYS A 72 12.56 -19.02 -13.71
N ILE A 73 13.44 -18.76 -12.77
CA ILE A 73 14.77 -18.20 -13.02
C ILE A 73 15.70 -19.40 -13.25
N VAL A 74 16.21 -19.54 -14.48
CA VAL A 74 17.12 -20.64 -14.85
C VAL A 74 18.55 -20.27 -14.47
N SER A 75 18.97 -19.05 -14.82
CA SER A 75 20.30 -18.53 -14.49
C SER A 75 20.30 -17.01 -14.43
N ILE A 76 21.28 -16.45 -13.69
CA ILE A 76 21.59 -15.02 -13.63
C ILE A 76 23.08 -14.85 -13.84
N ASP A 77 23.51 -14.22 -14.95
CA ASP A 77 24.90 -13.92 -15.22
C ASP A 77 25.18 -12.42 -15.03
N VAL A 78 25.98 -12.10 -14.03
CA VAL A 78 26.39 -10.74 -13.67
C VAL A 78 27.78 -10.37 -14.17
N SER A 79 28.49 -11.25 -14.88
CA SER A 79 29.92 -11.12 -15.23
C SER A 79 30.20 -9.86 -16.04
N LYS A 80 29.43 -9.60 -17.10
CA LYS A 80 29.58 -8.41 -17.94
C LYS A 80 29.37 -7.09 -17.19
N ALA A 81 28.44 -7.07 -16.25
CA ALA A 81 28.21 -5.89 -15.43
C ALA A 81 29.40 -5.59 -14.50
N LEU A 82 30.04 -6.62 -13.98
CA LEU A 82 31.21 -6.50 -13.11
C LEU A 82 32.49 -6.08 -13.84
N GLU A 83 32.56 -6.21 -15.16
CA GLU A 83 33.68 -5.76 -15.98
C GLU A 83 33.71 -4.23 -16.20
N LEU A 84 32.60 -3.54 -15.96
CA LEU A 84 32.52 -2.09 -16.15
C LEU A 84 33.27 -1.34 -15.05
N ASP A 85 34.13 -0.43 -15.46
CA ASP A 85 34.81 0.48 -14.55
C ASP A 85 33.82 1.33 -13.76
N GLY A 86 33.95 1.34 -12.43
CA GLY A 86 33.06 2.07 -11.54
C GLY A 86 31.82 1.27 -11.06
N VAL A 87 31.65 0.03 -11.49
CA VAL A 87 30.75 -0.93 -10.85
C VAL A 87 31.41 -1.47 -9.58
N TYR A 88 30.68 -1.40 -8.47
CA TYR A 88 31.21 -1.78 -7.16
C TYR A 88 30.86 -3.21 -6.77
N GLY A 89 29.78 -3.75 -7.32
CA GLY A 89 29.34 -5.13 -7.10
C GLY A 89 27.86 -5.33 -7.35
N THR A 90 27.46 -6.59 -7.31
CA THR A 90 26.11 -7.07 -7.56
C THR A 90 25.60 -7.91 -6.39
N ILE A 91 24.32 -8.21 -6.37
CA ILE A 91 23.68 -9.19 -5.49
C ILE A 91 22.49 -9.85 -6.21
N THR A 92 22.33 -11.15 -6.03
CA THR A 92 21.27 -11.97 -6.64
C THR A 92 20.31 -12.52 -5.59
N GLY A 93 19.18 -13.09 -6.02
CA GLY A 93 18.21 -13.72 -5.14
C GLY A 93 18.80 -14.82 -4.27
N ASP A 94 19.69 -15.65 -4.82
CA ASP A 94 20.34 -16.74 -4.09
C ASP A 94 21.23 -16.22 -2.96
N GLU A 95 21.99 -15.14 -3.22
CA GLU A 95 22.80 -14.48 -2.18
C GLU A 95 21.93 -13.88 -1.08
N VAL A 96 20.75 -13.32 -1.44
CA VAL A 96 19.78 -12.79 -0.48
C VAL A 96 19.21 -13.91 0.38
N ALA A 97 18.78 -15.03 -0.22
CA ALA A 97 18.20 -16.16 0.50
C ALA A 97 19.16 -16.79 1.52
N ILE A 98 20.48 -16.80 1.22
CA ILE A 98 21.49 -17.29 2.17
C ILE A 98 21.65 -16.35 3.37
N GLN A 99 21.55 -15.03 3.16
CA GLN A 99 21.88 -14.02 4.14
C GLN A 99 20.68 -13.48 4.94
N THR A 100 19.46 -13.76 4.49
CA THR A 100 18.23 -13.21 5.06
C THR A 100 17.19 -14.31 5.29
N ASP A 101 16.18 -13.99 6.08
CA ASP A 101 14.93 -14.72 6.14
C ASP A 101 13.90 -14.05 5.20
N PRO A 102 12.81 -14.77 4.82
CA PRO A 102 11.72 -14.16 4.07
C PRO A 102 11.18 -12.94 4.80
N PHE A 103 10.78 -11.97 4.02
CA PHE A 103 10.18 -10.74 4.53
C PHE A 103 8.76 -11.02 5.02
N PHE A 104 8.40 -10.49 6.17
CA PHE A 104 7.08 -10.67 6.78
C PHE A 104 6.61 -9.34 7.37
N GLU A 105 5.42 -8.91 7.00
CA GLU A 105 4.79 -7.73 7.61
C GLU A 105 3.65 -8.12 8.56
N MET A 106 2.48 -8.45 8.02
CA MET A 106 1.27 -8.69 8.81
C MET A 106 0.48 -9.93 8.41
N SER A 107 0.95 -10.70 7.43
CA SER A 107 0.22 -11.86 6.91
C SER A 107 0.00 -12.91 8.01
N VAL A 108 -1.12 -13.62 7.92
CA VAL A 108 -1.47 -14.77 8.78
C VAL A 108 -1.64 -16.01 7.92
N GLU A 109 -1.68 -17.19 8.53
CA GLU A 109 -1.86 -18.44 7.78
C GLU A 109 -3.22 -18.47 7.03
N PRO A 110 -3.23 -19.04 5.80
CA PRO A 110 -2.11 -19.67 5.10
C PRO A 110 -1.14 -18.69 4.42
N GLY A 111 -1.49 -17.43 4.23
CA GLY A 111 -0.66 -16.41 3.58
C GLY A 111 0.68 -16.15 4.29
N GLY A 112 0.74 -16.33 5.61
CA GLY A 112 1.97 -16.22 6.41
C GLY A 112 3.05 -17.26 6.08
N ASN A 113 2.70 -18.33 5.35
CA ASN A 113 3.65 -19.34 4.91
C ASN A 113 4.36 -18.98 3.59
N ILE A 114 3.92 -17.89 2.93
CA ILE A 114 4.51 -17.39 1.68
C ILE A 114 5.90 -16.81 1.96
N LYS A 115 6.89 -17.27 1.20
CA LYS A 115 8.26 -16.79 1.30
C LYS A 115 8.50 -15.59 0.36
N ASP A 116 8.34 -14.37 0.88
CA ASP A 116 8.63 -13.11 0.18
C ASP A 116 10.08 -12.68 0.48
N TYR A 117 11.03 -13.00 -0.41
CA TYR A 117 12.41 -12.52 -0.30
C TYR A 117 12.56 -11.15 -0.96
N ALA A 118 13.58 -10.41 -0.55
CA ALA A 118 13.86 -9.06 -1.08
C ALA A 118 14.26 -9.04 -2.57
N LEU A 119 14.71 -10.17 -3.11
CA LEU A 119 14.86 -10.47 -4.54
C LEU A 119 14.25 -11.83 -4.81
N ALA A 120 13.73 -12.02 -6.02
CA ALA A 120 13.14 -13.30 -6.44
C ALA A 120 14.13 -14.46 -6.33
N VAL A 121 13.70 -15.55 -5.74
CA VAL A 121 14.48 -16.78 -5.56
C VAL A 121 13.85 -17.90 -6.38
N GLY A 122 14.57 -18.41 -7.38
CA GLY A 122 14.17 -19.50 -8.24
C GLY A 122 12.95 -19.24 -9.13
N ARG A 123 12.09 -18.28 -8.82
CA ARG A 123 10.87 -17.99 -9.57
C ARG A 123 10.43 -16.55 -9.38
N VAL A 124 10.02 -15.89 -10.46
CA VAL A 124 9.32 -14.60 -10.43
C VAL A 124 7.82 -14.81 -10.48
N ARG A 125 7.06 -13.96 -9.77
CA ARG A 125 5.61 -14.09 -9.60
C ARG A 125 4.82 -12.88 -10.04
N HIS A 126 5.49 -11.78 -10.40
CA HIS A 126 4.83 -10.64 -11.05
C HIS A 126 5.81 -9.91 -11.97
N MET A 127 5.27 -9.21 -12.97
CA MET A 127 6.08 -8.34 -13.82
C MET A 127 6.69 -7.22 -12.98
N GLY A 128 7.99 -6.97 -13.18
CA GLY A 128 8.74 -5.99 -12.41
C GLY A 128 9.28 -6.49 -11.06
N GLU A 129 9.09 -7.77 -10.70
CA GLU A 129 9.73 -8.34 -9.51
C GLU A 129 11.26 -8.26 -9.63
N PRO A 130 11.97 -7.71 -8.61
CA PRO A 130 13.41 -7.58 -8.68
C PRO A 130 14.10 -8.94 -8.55
N VAL A 131 15.07 -9.23 -9.43
CA VAL A 131 15.80 -10.51 -9.47
C VAL A 131 17.27 -10.38 -9.12
N ALA A 132 17.85 -9.21 -9.38
CA ALA A 132 19.22 -8.87 -9.04
C ALA A 132 19.33 -7.37 -8.78
N ALA A 133 20.45 -6.95 -8.18
CA ALA A 133 20.79 -5.55 -8.05
C ALA A 133 22.28 -5.32 -8.32
N VAL A 134 22.61 -4.15 -8.86
CA VAL A 134 23.96 -3.71 -9.14
C VAL A 134 24.19 -2.34 -8.50
N CYS A 135 25.38 -2.13 -7.93
CA CYS A 135 25.81 -0.87 -7.37
C CYS A 135 26.98 -0.31 -8.16
N ALA A 136 26.91 0.98 -8.53
CA ALA A 136 27.94 1.66 -9.28
C ALA A 136 28.18 3.10 -8.77
N ALA A 137 29.18 3.77 -9.34
CA ALA A 137 29.61 5.12 -8.95
C ALA A 137 28.57 6.21 -9.25
N THR A 138 27.72 6.01 -10.28
CA THR A 138 26.63 6.92 -10.67
C THR A 138 25.36 6.15 -10.92
N ARG A 139 24.23 6.85 -10.96
CA ARG A 139 22.91 6.26 -11.25
C ARG A 139 22.84 5.72 -12.67
N GLU A 140 23.39 6.48 -13.60
CA GLU A 140 23.43 6.12 -15.01
C GLU A 140 24.26 4.85 -15.21
N LEU A 141 25.46 4.79 -14.63
CA LEU A 141 26.30 3.60 -14.72
C LEU A 141 25.67 2.37 -14.05
N ALA A 142 24.97 2.55 -12.92
CA ALA A 142 24.26 1.45 -12.29
C ALA A 142 23.12 0.90 -13.18
N ARG A 143 22.44 1.77 -13.92
CA ARG A 143 21.43 1.38 -14.90
C ARG A 143 22.05 0.67 -16.10
N ASP A 144 23.09 1.24 -16.70
CA ASP A 144 23.78 0.64 -17.84
C ASP A 144 24.35 -0.73 -17.48
N ALA A 145 24.91 -0.86 -16.26
CA ALA A 145 25.40 -2.14 -15.75
C ALA A 145 24.27 -3.14 -15.54
N ALA A 146 23.09 -2.70 -15.09
CA ALA A 146 21.93 -3.58 -14.93
C ALA A 146 21.43 -4.15 -16.26
N GLU A 147 21.53 -3.40 -17.36
CA GLU A 147 21.17 -3.85 -18.71
C GLU A 147 22.14 -4.95 -19.25
N LEU A 148 23.34 -5.09 -18.65
CA LEU A 148 24.29 -6.14 -18.99
C LEU A 148 24.13 -7.42 -18.15
N ILE A 149 23.27 -7.42 -17.15
CA ILE A 149 22.97 -8.62 -16.38
C ILE A 149 22.00 -9.47 -17.19
N GLU A 150 22.44 -10.65 -17.57
CA GLU A 150 21.64 -11.58 -18.35
C GLU A 150 20.87 -12.52 -17.42
N VAL A 151 19.54 -12.60 -17.59
CA VAL A 151 18.69 -13.51 -16.84
C VAL A 151 17.96 -14.42 -17.81
N GLU A 152 18.14 -15.71 -17.65
CA GLU A 152 17.42 -16.73 -18.40
C GLU A 152 16.17 -17.15 -17.64
N TYR A 153 15.03 -17.12 -18.33
CA TYR A 153 13.73 -17.46 -17.77
C TYR A 153 13.08 -18.64 -18.49
N ASP A 154 12.39 -19.48 -17.74
CA ASP A 154 11.45 -20.49 -18.24
C ASP A 154 10.02 -20.03 -17.90
N PRO A 155 9.26 -19.48 -18.88
CA PRO A 155 7.93 -18.92 -18.64
C PRO A 155 6.94 -19.95 -18.10
N LEU A 156 6.11 -19.54 -17.16
CA LEU A 156 5.03 -20.30 -16.56
C LEU A 156 3.67 -19.68 -16.87
N PRO A 157 2.56 -20.43 -16.75
CA PRO A 157 1.22 -19.87 -16.85
C PRO A 157 1.02 -18.72 -15.90
N VAL A 158 0.41 -17.63 -16.38
CA VAL A 158 0.15 -16.41 -15.62
C VAL A 158 -1.30 -16.40 -15.16
N LEU A 159 -1.52 -16.17 -13.88
CA LEU A 159 -2.81 -16.12 -13.22
C LEU A 159 -3.08 -14.69 -12.74
N VAL A 160 -3.89 -13.91 -13.49
CA VAL A 160 -4.21 -12.51 -13.16
C VAL A 160 -5.67 -12.29 -12.76
N ASP A 161 -6.52 -13.27 -12.95
CA ASP A 161 -7.93 -13.20 -12.54
C ASP A 161 -8.10 -13.76 -11.13
N ALA A 162 -8.65 -12.92 -10.22
CA ALA A 162 -8.85 -13.32 -8.83
C ALA A 162 -9.90 -14.44 -8.67
N GLU A 163 -10.92 -14.48 -9.55
CA GLU A 163 -11.93 -15.54 -9.52
C GLU A 163 -11.35 -16.87 -9.99
N GLU A 164 -10.46 -16.84 -10.99
CA GLU A 164 -9.71 -17.99 -11.43
C GLU A 164 -8.74 -18.46 -10.32
N SER A 165 -8.05 -17.51 -9.68
CA SER A 165 -7.13 -17.80 -8.58
C SER A 165 -7.83 -18.50 -7.40
N LEU A 166 -9.06 -18.12 -7.10
CA LEU A 166 -9.88 -18.73 -6.06
C LEU A 166 -10.13 -20.24 -6.29
N ARG A 167 -10.08 -20.72 -7.54
CA ARG A 167 -10.28 -22.14 -7.86
C ARG A 167 -9.11 -23.03 -7.45
N ASN A 168 -7.93 -22.45 -7.18
CA ASN A 168 -6.71 -23.17 -6.80
C ASN A 168 -6.25 -24.23 -7.82
N GLU A 169 -6.57 -24.08 -9.10
CA GLU A 169 -6.12 -25.00 -10.16
C GLU A 169 -4.63 -24.80 -10.48
N THR A 170 -4.13 -23.56 -10.37
CA THR A 170 -2.72 -23.21 -10.50
C THR A 170 -2.29 -22.55 -9.19
N ILE A 171 -1.39 -23.20 -8.45
CA ILE A 171 -0.87 -22.68 -7.18
C ILE A 171 0.38 -21.81 -7.44
N LEU A 172 0.36 -20.56 -6.96
CA LEU A 172 1.46 -19.61 -7.15
C LEU A 172 2.58 -19.77 -6.11
N HIS A 173 2.22 -20.21 -4.90
CA HIS A 173 3.13 -20.41 -3.78
C HIS A 173 2.98 -21.82 -3.24
N ASP A 174 3.91 -22.71 -3.64
CA ASP A 174 3.91 -24.13 -3.24
C ASP A 174 3.96 -24.28 -1.71
N ASP A 175 4.68 -23.40 -1.02
CA ASP A 175 4.82 -23.39 0.45
C ASP A 175 3.50 -23.11 1.17
N ALA A 176 2.61 -22.30 0.59
CA ALA A 176 1.29 -22.03 1.14
C ALA A 176 0.25 -23.09 0.76
N GLY A 177 0.47 -23.80 -0.36
CA GLY A 177 -0.43 -24.84 -0.86
C GLY A 177 -1.80 -24.35 -1.32
N SER A 178 -2.02 -23.02 -1.34
CA SER A 178 -3.26 -22.36 -1.74
C SER A 178 -2.97 -20.95 -2.23
N ASN A 179 -3.78 -20.46 -3.17
CA ASN A 179 -3.80 -19.05 -3.53
C ASN A 179 -4.69 -18.23 -2.59
N VAL A 180 -5.58 -18.87 -1.83
CA VAL A 180 -6.35 -18.19 -0.77
C VAL A 180 -5.42 -17.93 0.40
N VAL A 181 -5.17 -16.67 0.67
CA VAL A 181 -4.24 -16.24 1.73
C VAL A 181 -4.95 -15.91 3.04
N TRP A 182 -6.24 -15.59 2.97
CA TRP A 182 -7.08 -15.39 4.12
C TRP A 182 -8.56 -15.45 3.74
N SER A 183 -9.42 -15.90 4.67
CA SER A 183 -10.87 -15.78 4.56
C SER A 183 -11.50 -15.63 5.94
N GLY A 184 -12.63 -14.95 6.00
CA GLY A 184 -13.38 -14.76 7.24
C GLY A 184 -14.75 -14.15 6.99
N VAL A 185 -15.61 -14.24 8.00
CA VAL A 185 -16.97 -13.69 7.99
C VAL A 185 -17.06 -12.60 9.03
N PHE A 186 -17.56 -11.46 8.62
CA PHE A 186 -17.96 -10.37 9.52
C PHE A 186 -19.48 -10.30 9.55
N ASP A 187 -20.05 -10.44 10.73
CA ASP A 187 -21.49 -10.59 10.92
C ASP A 187 -21.98 -9.74 12.09
N TRP A 188 -23.00 -8.92 11.86
CA TRP A 188 -23.62 -8.05 12.85
C TRP A 188 -25.15 -8.11 12.70
N GLY A 189 -25.84 -8.21 13.81
CA GLY A 189 -27.29 -8.30 13.84
C GLY A 189 -27.81 -9.64 13.28
N ASP A 190 -28.94 -9.58 12.59
CA ASP A 190 -29.58 -10.73 11.92
C ASP A 190 -30.00 -10.33 10.50
N VAL A 191 -29.08 -10.53 9.55
CA VAL A 191 -29.30 -10.13 8.16
C VAL A 191 -30.37 -10.99 7.48
N ASP A 192 -30.45 -12.26 7.83
CA ASP A 192 -31.44 -13.18 7.21
C ASP A 192 -32.86 -12.80 7.62
N THR A 193 -33.11 -12.48 8.90
CA THR A 193 -34.39 -11.92 9.35
C THR A 193 -34.65 -10.55 8.71
N ALA A 194 -33.66 -9.67 8.60
CA ALA A 194 -33.82 -8.37 7.95
C ALA A 194 -34.24 -8.51 6.48
N LEU A 195 -33.66 -9.47 5.75
CA LEU A 195 -34.04 -9.77 4.35
C LEU A 195 -35.44 -10.39 4.25
N ALA A 196 -35.83 -11.28 5.18
CA ALA A 196 -37.16 -11.90 5.20
C ALA A 196 -38.28 -10.88 5.50
N ASP A 197 -38.01 -9.90 6.36
CA ASP A 197 -38.95 -8.86 6.78
C ASP A 197 -38.96 -7.61 5.87
N ALA A 198 -38.09 -7.57 4.85
CA ALA A 198 -37.99 -6.42 3.95
C ALA A 198 -39.18 -6.30 3.02
N ASP A 199 -39.61 -5.05 2.73
CA ASP A 199 -40.65 -4.81 1.70
C ASP A 199 -40.09 -5.12 0.30
N HIS A 200 -38.78 -4.85 0.11
CA HIS A 200 -38.04 -5.13 -1.12
C HIS A 200 -36.65 -5.70 -0.81
N VAL A 201 -36.22 -6.67 -1.61
CA VAL A 201 -34.85 -7.17 -1.60
C VAL A 201 -34.19 -6.80 -2.93
N VAL A 202 -33.32 -5.81 -2.89
CA VAL A 202 -32.53 -5.40 -4.08
C VAL A 202 -31.34 -6.34 -4.21
N LYS A 203 -31.20 -6.98 -5.38
CA LYS A 203 -30.14 -7.95 -5.68
C LYS A 203 -29.20 -7.39 -6.72
N ILE A 204 -27.89 -7.43 -6.40
CA ILE A 204 -26.84 -6.96 -7.28
C ILE A 204 -25.87 -8.13 -7.47
N GLU A 205 -25.76 -8.63 -8.69
CA GLU A 205 -24.95 -9.82 -8.99
C GLU A 205 -23.47 -9.57 -8.75
N LYS A 206 -22.92 -8.46 -9.30
CA LYS A 206 -21.48 -8.17 -9.24
C LYS A 206 -21.20 -6.68 -9.33
N LEU A 207 -20.31 -6.19 -8.48
CA LEU A 207 -19.67 -4.88 -8.56
C LEU A 207 -18.16 -5.05 -8.47
N HIS A 208 -17.39 -4.25 -9.21
CA HIS A 208 -15.93 -4.34 -9.21
C HIS A 208 -15.29 -2.97 -9.00
N PHE A 209 -14.45 -2.89 -7.99
CA PHE A 209 -13.59 -1.74 -7.70
C PHE A 209 -12.18 -2.02 -8.19
N HIS A 210 -11.71 -1.22 -9.14
CA HIS A 210 -10.43 -1.43 -9.82
C HIS A 210 -9.20 -1.16 -8.95
N ARG A 211 -8.08 -1.79 -9.31
CA ARG A 211 -6.75 -1.49 -8.78
C ARG A 211 -6.36 -0.04 -9.16
N PHE A 212 -5.63 0.63 -8.27
CA PHE A 212 -5.23 2.03 -8.44
C PHE A 212 -3.87 2.31 -7.78
N SER A 213 -3.26 3.45 -8.12
CA SER A 213 -2.02 3.92 -7.50
C SER A 213 -2.18 5.32 -6.94
N SER A 214 -1.61 5.61 -5.77
CA SER A 214 -1.62 6.95 -5.16
C SER A 214 -0.59 7.90 -5.76
N THR A 215 0.39 7.40 -6.48
CA THR A 215 1.39 8.17 -7.24
C THR A 215 1.94 9.40 -6.50
N PRO A 216 2.66 9.25 -5.37
CA PRO A 216 3.30 10.39 -4.70
C PRO A 216 4.32 11.05 -5.63
N LEU A 217 4.46 12.40 -5.55
CA LEU A 217 5.38 13.13 -6.41
C LEU A 217 6.83 12.68 -6.22
N GLU A 218 7.27 12.48 -4.98
CA GLU A 218 8.53 11.84 -4.63
C GLU A 218 8.37 10.32 -4.67
N CYS A 219 9.18 9.63 -5.47
CA CYS A 219 9.24 8.15 -5.47
C CYS A 219 9.84 7.62 -4.16
N ALA A 220 9.69 6.32 -3.89
CA ALA A 220 10.31 5.69 -2.73
C ALA A 220 11.84 5.62 -2.88
N GLY A 221 12.56 5.54 -1.75
CA GLY A 221 13.99 5.32 -1.77
C GLY A 221 14.65 5.39 -0.41
N ALA A 222 15.90 4.97 -0.38
CA ALA A 222 16.72 5.02 0.81
C ALA A 222 18.21 5.16 0.46
N LEU A 223 18.93 5.85 1.36
CA LEU A 223 20.38 5.82 1.49
C LEU A 223 20.71 5.00 2.73
N VAL A 224 21.53 3.97 2.59
CA VAL A 224 21.89 3.06 3.68
C VAL A 224 23.38 3.12 3.95
N GLU A 225 23.72 3.29 5.22
CA GLU A 225 25.07 3.27 5.77
C GLU A 225 25.19 2.09 6.75
N TYR A 226 26.33 1.42 6.78
CA TYR A 226 26.65 0.33 7.70
C TYR A 226 27.92 0.62 8.49
N ASP A 227 27.81 0.62 9.80
CA ASP A 227 28.94 0.73 10.71
C ASP A 227 29.46 -0.66 11.09
N LYS A 228 30.69 -0.98 10.64
CA LYS A 228 31.32 -2.27 10.95
C LYS A 228 31.70 -2.44 12.43
N GLY A 229 31.92 -1.33 13.15
CA GLY A 229 32.32 -1.37 14.56
C GLY A 229 31.17 -1.72 15.48
N THR A 230 29.98 -1.18 15.20
CA THR A 230 28.77 -1.39 16.01
C THR A 230 27.84 -2.46 15.43
N GLY A 231 27.98 -2.78 14.13
CA GLY A 231 27.09 -3.65 13.39
C GLY A 231 25.74 -3.00 13.10
N GLU A 232 25.65 -1.67 13.09
CA GLU A 232 24.41 -0.91 12.92
C GLU A 232 24.23 -0.44 11.48
N TRP A 233 22.97 -0.41 11.03
CA TRP A 233 22.56 0.23 9.78
C TRP A 233 21.82 1.53 10.08
N THR A 234 22.18 2.60 9.35
CA THR A 234 21.39 3.83 9.29
C THR A 234 20.75 3.93 7.92
N LEU A 235 19.40 3.97 7.90
CA LEU A 235 18.61 4.13 6.70
C LEU A 235 18.01 5.53 6.66
N THR A 236 18.53 6.40 5.81
CA THR A 236 17.90 7.68 5.49
C THR A 236 16.91 7.45 4.36
N CYS A 237 15.60 7.52 4.65
CA CYS A 237 14.55 7.12 3.71
C CYS A 237 13.28 7.96 3.88
N ASN A 238 12.38 7.87 2.92
CA ASN A 238 11.09 8.54 2.97
C ASN A 238 9.93 7.61 3.39
N HIS A 239 10.18 6.74 4.37
CA HIS A 239 9.21 5.81 4.91
C HIS A 239 8.22 6.50 5.85
N GLN A 240 6.89 6.23 5.71
CA GLN A 240 5.85 6.90 6.49
C GLN A 240 5.76 6.41 7.95
N MET A 241 6.25 5.21 8.25
CA MET A 241 6.22 4.59 9.58
C MET A 241 7.61 4.05 9.98
N PRO A 242 8.62 4.91 10.19
CA PRO A 242 10.02 4.48 10.35
C PRO A 242 10.22 3.50 11.51
N GLY A 243 9.51 3.67 12.63
CA GLY A 243 9.60 2.73 13.76
C GLY A 243 9.08 1.33 13.42
N VAL A 244 7.99 1.23 12.67
CA VAL A 244 7.43 -0.04 12.22
C VAL A 244 8.32 -0.68 11.15
N GLY A 245 8.90 0.11 10.26
CA GLY A 245 9.86 -0.36 9.27
C GLY A 245 11.03 -1.11 9.90
N ALA A 246 11.55 -0.63 11.03
CA ALA A 246 12.63 -1.32 11.76
C ALA A 246 12.15 -2.68 12.34
N ILE A 247 10.91 -2.74 12.86
CA ILE A 247 10.33 -3.98 13.40
C ILE A 247 10.22 -5.06 12.33
N TRP A 248 9.75 -4.70 11.13
CA TRP A 248 9.57 -5.66 10.04
C TRP A 248 10.88 -6.09 9.38
N MET A 249 11.86 -5.18 9.34
CA MET A 249 13.12 -5.42 8.65
C MET A 249 14.13 -6.23 9.48
N ALA A 250 14.10 -6.09 10.81
CA ALA A 250 15.04 -6.74 11.70
C ALA A 250 15.04 -8.27 11.58
N PRO A 251 13.88 -8.98 11.57
CA PRO A 251 13.85 -10.42 11.36
C PRO A 251 14.42 -10.84 10.01
N ALA A 252 14.06 -10.15 8.93
CA ALA A 252 14.56 -10.44 7.59
C ALA A 252 16.10 -10.36 7.53
N LEU A 253 16.70 -9.39 8.22
CA LEU A 253 18.16 -9.23 8.31
C LEU A 253 18.82 -10.10 9.39
N ARG A 254 18.06 -10.92 10.12
CA ARG A 254 18.54 -11.75 11.24
C ARG A 254 19.27 -10.92 12.30
N THR A 255 18.71 -9.76 12.65
CA THR A 255 19.34 -8.80 13.58
C THR A 255 18.34 -8.27 14.61
N GLY A 256 18.84 -7.56 15.62
CA GLY A 256 18.01 -6.85 16.58
C GLY A 256 17.49 -5.52 16.01
N ILE A 257 16.32 -5.09 16.47
CA ILE A 257 15.74 -3.78 16.11
C ILE A 257 16.66 -2.61 16.51
N ASP A 258 17.43 -2.77 17.57
CA ASP A 258 18.44 -1.81 18.06
C ASP A 258 19.58 -1.57 17.08
N LYS A 259 19.75 -2.45 16.08
CA LYS A 259 20.75 -2.33 15.01
C LYS A 259 20.24 -1.59 13.76
N LEU A 260 18.99 -1.17 13.76
CA LEU A 260 18.35 -0.49 12.63
C LEU A 260 17.88 0.91 13.02
N ARG A 261 18.55 1.91 12.50
CA ARG A 261 18.19 3.33 12.67
C ARG A 261 17.56 3.88 11.41
N PHE A 262 16.27 4.16 11.47
CA PHE A 262 15.54 4.86 10.42
C PHE A 262 15.59 6.38 10.65
N VAL A 263 15.99 7.12 9.63
CA VAL A 263 16.02 8.59 9.61
C VAL A 263 15.11 9.06 8.48
N THR A 264 14.09 9.83 8.81
CA THR A 264 13.16 10.38 7.82
C THR A 264 13.23 11.91 7.88
N HIS A 265 13.51 12.52 6.73
CA HIS A 265 13.45 13.96 6.50
C HIS A 265 12.05 14.36 6.03
N ASP A 266 11.94 15.42 5.22
CA ASP A 266 10.67 15.76 4.57
C ASP A 266 10.27 14.65 3.59
N ILE A 267 8.97 14.38 3.48
CA ILE A 267 8.43 13.37 2.58
C ILE A 267 7.58 14.07 1.52
N GLY A 268 7.94 13.85 0.25
CA GLY A 268 7.26 14.42 -0.93
C GLY A 268 5.99 13.67 -1.32
N GLY A 269 5.15 13.34 -0.33
CA GLY A 269 3.95 12.53 -0.45
C GLY A 269 4.22 11.04 -0.22
N GLY A 270 3.18 10.35 0.24
CA GLY A 270 3.23 8.90 0.49
C GLY A 270 1.87 8.26 0.26
N PHE A 271 0.81 8.84 0.86
CA PHE A 271 -0.59 8.42 0.71
C PHE A 271 -0.84 6.94 1.05
N GLY A 272 0.03 6.35 1.88
CA GLY A 272 0.02 4.94 2.22
C GLY A 272 1.04 4.09 1.44
N ASN A 273 1.43 4.48 0.23
CA ASN A 273 2.36 3.73 -0.62
C ASN A 273 3.73 3.50 0.04
N LYS A 274 4.17 4.40 0.92
CA LYS A 274 5.42 4.30 1.68
C LYS A 274 5.22 3.81 3.12
N ILE A 275 4.08 3.17 3.44
CA ILE A 275 3.86 2.49 4.73
C ILE A 275 4.44 1.09 4.70
N CYS A 276 4.13 0.29 3.67
CA CYS A 276 4.77 -1.00 3.48
C CYS A 276 6.27 -0.83 3.33
N LEU A 277 7.03 -1.73 3.90
CA LEU A 277 8.46 -1.74 3.71
C LEU A 277 8.75 -2.18 2.26
N HIS A 278 9.52 -1.38 1.54
CA HIS A 278 10.03 -1.83 0.25
C HIS A 278 11.12 -2.88 0.50
N PRO A 279 10.97 -4.14 0.02
CA PRO A 279 11.98 -5.19 0.23
C PRO A 279 13.37 -4.77 -0.25
N GLN A 280 13.45 -3.84 -1.20
CA GLN A 280 14.68 -3.24 -1.68
C GLN A 280 15.56 -2.68 -0.55
N TYR A 281 14.99 -2.22 0.55
CA TYR A 281 15.77 -1.71 1.70
C TYR A 281 16.63 -2.80 2.34
N VAL A 282 16.15 -4.04 2.36
CA VAL A 282 16.94 -5.21 2.82
C VAL A 282 18.16 -5.41 1.91
N VAL A 283 17.97 -5.34 0.59
CA VAL A 283 19.06 -5.45 -0.40
C VAL A 283 20.09 -4.34 -0.19
N LEU A 284 19.64 -3.10 0.03
CA LEU A 284 20.57 -1.97 0.31
C LEU A 284 21.39 -2.22 1.58
N CYS A 285 20.81 -2.79 2.62
CA CYS A 285 21.54 -3.14 3.85
C CYS A 285 22.61 -4.20 3.59
N LEU A 286 22.29 -5.25 2.81
CA LEU A 286 23.26 -6.26 2.43
C LEU A 286 24.39 -5.67 1.58
N MET A 287 24.05 -4.82 0.60
CA MET A 287 25.03 -4.18 -0.28
C MET A 287 25.91 -3.18 0.48
N ALA A 288 25.37 -2.35 1.37
CA ALA A 288 26.14 -1.44 2.20
C ALA A 288 27.17 -2.20 3.05
N ARG A 289 26.75 -3.34 3.64
CA ARG A 289 27.65 -4.23 4.41
C ARG A 289 28.69 -4.92 3.51
N LYS A 290 28.27 -5.48 2.37
CA LYS A 290 29.15 -6.18 1.41
C LYS A 290 30.23 -5.26 0.84
N LEU A 291 29.83 -4.05 0.43
CA LEU A 291 30.70 -3.10 -0.27
C LEU A 291 31.49 -2.18 0.67
N GLY A 292 31.08 -2.10 1.95
CA GLY A 292 31.72 -1.23 2.94
C GLY A 292 31.63 0.26 2.63
N ARG A 293 30.54 0.68 1.99
CA ARG A 293 30.25 2.07 1.60
C ARG A 293 28.77 2.38 1.72
N PRO A 294 28.38 3.67 1.85
CA PRO A 294 26.99 4.06 1.73
C PRO A 294 26.45 3.71 0.35
N VAL A 295 25.20 3.22 0.28
CA VAL A 295 24.52 2.92 -0.98
C VAL A 295 23.16 3.57 -1.02
N GLN A 296 22.77 4.10 -2.18
CA GLN A 296 21.49 4.77 -2.37
C GLN A 296 20.71 4.12 -3.50
N TRP A 297 19.41 3.96 -3.31
CA TRP A 297 18.44 3.63 -4.33
C TRP A 297 17.30 4.64 -4.32
N THR A 298 16.92 5.08 -5.51
CA THR A 298 15.72 5.86 -5.76
C THR A 298 14.87 5.11 -6.78
N GLU A 299 13.62 4.85 -6.42
CA GLU A 299 12.65 4.20 -7.30
C GLU A 299 12.40 5.06 -8.55
N TRP A 300 12.31 4.42 -9.71
CA TRP A 300 11.88 5.07 -10.94
C TRP A 300 10.34 5.12 -10.99
N ARG A 301 9.81 6.16 -11.61
CA ARG A 301 8.35 6.29 -11.76
C ARG A 301 7.73 5.13 -12.53
N THR A 302 8.41 4.61 -13.53
CA THR A 302 8.02 3.40 -14.25
C THR A 302 7.91 2.20 -13.34
N ASP A 303 8.89 1.99 -12.44
CA ASP A 303 8.89 0.90 -11.48
C ASP A 303 7.73 1.01 -10.49
N GLN A 304 7.45 2.23 -10.02
CA GLN A 304 6.33 2.48 -9.13
C GLN A 304 5.00 2.07 -9.76
N HIS A 305 4.82 2.36 -11.05
CA HIS A 305 3.56 2.03 -11.74
C HIS A 305 3.45 0.55 -12.16
N THR A 306 4.56 -0.14 -12.36
CA THR A 306 4.55 -1.52 -12.88
C THR A 306 4.81 -2.57 -11.81
N ALA A 307 5.66 -2.28 -10.83
CA ALA A 307 6.22 -3.30 -9.95
C ALA A 307 5.93 -3.09 -8.46
N ASN A 308 5.65 -1.86 -8.05
CA ASN A 308 5.46 -1.55 -6.64
C ASN A 308 3.99 -1.34 -6.30
N ALA A 309 3.78 -1.32 -5.05
CA ALA A 309 2.59 -1.25 -4.25
C ALA A 309 1.42 -0.46 -4.84
N HIS A 310 0.35 -1.14 -5.14
CA HIS A 310 -0.92 -0.58 -5.59
C HIS A 310 -2.02 -0.75 -4.54
N GLY A 311 -3.08 0.05 -4.63
CA GLY A 311 -4.29 -0.19 -3.85
C GLY A 311 -5.03 -1.42 -4.37
N ASN A 312 -5.62 -2.18 -3.45
CA ASN A 312 -6.33 -3.42 -3.75
C ASN A 312 -7.48 -3.18 -4.73
N GLU A 313 -7.61 -4.06 -5.70
CA GLU A 313 -8.89 -4.26 -6.39
C GLU A 313 -9.76 -5.21 -5.57
N ARG A 314 -11.08 -5.02 -5.66
CA ARG A 314 -12.04 -5.84 -4.94
C ARG A 314 -13.29 -6.08 -5.76
N THR A 315 -13.69 -7.33 -5.84
CA THR A 315 -14.95 -7.72 -6.47
C THR A 315 -15.97 -8.11 -5.39
N PHE A 316 -17.17 -7.59 -5.52
CA PHE A 316 -18.29 -7.84 -4.64
C PHE A 316 -19.34 -8.62 -5.41
N PHE A 317 -19.80 -9.72 -4.84
CA PHE A 317 -20.77 -10.64 -5.45
C PHE A 317 -21.98 -10.85 -4.55
N ASP A 318 -23.07 -11.28 -5.16
CA ASP A 318 -24.26 -11.76 -4.50
C ASP A 318 -24.75 -10.78 -3.41
N ILE A 319 -24.77 -9.48 -3.76
CA ILE A 319 -25.17 -8.44 -2.83
C ILE A 319 -26.70 -8.48 -2.72
N GLU A 320 -27.21 -8.67 -1.52
CA GLU A 320 -28.64 -8.57 -1.22
C GLU A 320 -28.87 -7.48 -0.18
N VAL A 321 -29.77 -6.56 -0.48
CA VAL A 321 -30.06 -5.40 0.37
C VAL A 321 -31.53 -5.45 0.80
N ALA A 322 -31.73 -5.45 2.11
CA ALA A 322 -33.06 -5.38 2.72
C ALA A 322 -33.54 -3.93 2.80
N VAL A 323 -34.66 -3.60 2.15
CA VAL A 323 -35.14 -2.22 2.02
C VAL A 323 -36.63 -2.13 2.33
N ARG A 324 -37.03 -1.08 3.06
CA ARG A 324 -38.45 -0.70 3.24
C ARG A 324 -38.93 0.10 2.02
N SER A 325 -40.23 0.13 1.81
CA SER A 325 -40.85 0.84 0.67
C SER A 325 -40.54 2.33 0.61
N ASP A 326 -40.11 2.92 1.71
CA ASP A 326 -39.72 4.34 1.83
C ASP A 326 -38.21 4.56 1.63
N GLY A 327 -37.44 3.51 1.30
CA GLY A 327 -35.99 3.57 1.08
C GLY A 327 -35.14 3.42 2.34
N GLU A 328 -35.73 3.09 3.52
CA GLU A 328 -34.93 2.71 4.69
C GLU A 328 -34.30 1.35 4.45
N MET A 329 -32.96 1.29 4.55
CA MET A 329 -32.19 0.07 4.43
C MET A 329 -31.98 -0.54 5.83
N THR A 330 -32.42 -1.77 6.01
CA THR A 330 -32.34 -2.46 7.32
C THR A 330 -31.14 -3.38 7.43
N GLY A 331 -30.56 -3.76 6.31
CA GLY A 331 -29.34 -4.58 6.29
C GLY A 331 -28.89 -4.96 4.89
N PHE A 332 -27.70 -5.52 4.79
CA PHE A 332 -27.20 -6.10 3.55
C PHE A 332 -26.23 -7.25 3.82
N LYS A 333 -26.14 -8.17 2.86
CA LYS A 333 -25.08 -9.16 2.81
C LYS A 333 -24.33 -9.09 1.49
N VAL A 334 -23.04 -9.45 1.52
CA VAL A 334 -22.15 -9.40 0.37
C VAL A 334 -21.03 -10.41 0.51
N ARG A 335 -20.62 -10.99 -0.59
CA ARG A 335 -19.40 -11.77 -0.71
C ARG A 335 -18.33 -10.93 -1.39
N ALA A 336 -17.18 -10.72 -0.74
CA ALA A 336 -16.08 -9.89 -1.21
C ALA A 336 -14.83 -10.72 -1.53
N LEU A 337 -14.29 -10.55 -2.71
CA LEU A 337 -13.03 -11.15 -3.16
C LEU A 337 -12.00 -10.06 -3.41
N ASP A 338 -10.88 -10.12 -2.68
CA ASP A 338 -9.79 -9.15 -2.71
C ASP A 338 -8.55 -9.75 -3.35
N ASP A 339 -7.91 -9.03 -4.27
CA ASP A 339 -6.68 -9.45 -4.94
C ASP A 339 -5.46 -8.78 -4.31
N CYS A 340 -4.64 -9.57 -3.61
CA CYS A 340 -3.42 -9.12 -2.95
C CYS A 340 -2.22 -8.97 -3.90
N GLY A 341 -2.36 -9.38 -5.18
CA GLY A 341 -1.22 -9.54 -6.05
C GLY A 341 -0.34 -10.72 -5.64
N ALA A 342 0.94 -10.70 -6.01
CA ALA A 342 1.83 -11.85 -5.84
C ALA A 342 2.19 -12.15 -4.38
N PHE A 343 2.13 -11.17 -3.48
CA PHE A 343 2.51 -11.32 -2.08
C PHE A 343 1.54 -10.58 -1.18
N PRO A 344 1.04 -11.19 -0.09
CA PRO A 344 0.01 -10.59 0.76
C PRO A 344 0.52 -9.41 1.62
N ARG A 345 1.78 -9.39 2.00
CA ARG A 345 2.47 -8.35 2.79
C ARG A 345 1.63 -7.75 3.92
N TYR A 346 0.96 -6.62 3.66
CA TYR A 346 0.18 -5.86 4.63
C TYR A 346 -1.22 -6.46 4.88
N GLU A 347 -1.63 -7.44 4.09
CA GLU A 347 -2.91 -8.13 4.25
C GLU A 347 -2.82 -9.23 5.33
N PRO A 348 -3.89 -9.56 6.07
CA PRO A 348 -5.31 -9.24 5.81
C PRO A 348 -5.84 -7.98 6.49
N LEU A 349 -5.00 -7.03 6.86
CA LEU A 349 -5.44 -5.85 7.63
C LEU A 349 -6.52 -5.03 6.90
N GLY A 350 -6.53 -5.05 5.56
CA GLY A 350 -7.50 -4.33 4.76
C GLY A 350 -8.96 -4.75 5.03
N CYS A 351 -9.23 -6.03 5.14
CA CYS A 351 -10.56 -6.53 5.45
C CYS A 351 -10.98 -6.23 6.90
N ILE A 352 -10.06 -6.31 7.85
CA ILE A 352 -10.31 -5.99 9.26
C ILE A 352 -10.68 -4.51 9.40
N ILE A 353 -9.97 -3.61 8.71
CA ILE A 353 -10.26 -2.18 8.73
C ILE A 353 -11.63 -1.89 8.09
N TRP A 354 -11.99 -2.59 7.01
CA TRP A 354 -13.33 -2.47 6.46
C TRP A 354 -14.40 -2.88 7.46
N ALA A 355 -14.23 -4.02 8.10
CA ALA A 355 -15.15 -4.49 9.14
C ALA A 355 -15.39 -3.43 10.23
N GLN A 356 -14.34 -2.76 10.67
CA GLN A 356 -14.40 -1.75 11.73
C GLN A 356 -15.18 -0.48 11.35
N VAL A 357 -15.35 -0.17 10.06
CA VAL A 357 -15.97 1.09 9.60
C VAL A 357 -17.33 0.89 8.92
N THR A 358 -17.77 -0.33 8.74
CA THR A 358 -19.11 -0.66 8.23
C THR A 358 -20.16 -0.48 9.33
N PRO A 359 -21.25 0.20 9.10
CA PRO A 359 -21.79 0.83 7.90
C PRO A 359 -21.39 2.30 7.66
N GLY A 360 -20.37 2.82 8.34
CA GLY A 360 -19.97 4.22 8.23
C GLY A 360 -20.95 5.17 8.90
N MET A 361 -21.48 6.13 8.14
CA MET A 361 -22.44 7.12 8.63
C MET A 361 -23.90 6.64 8.60
N TYR A 362 -24.14 5.41 8.15
CA TYR A 362 -25.49 4.87 7.99
C TYR A 362 -25.93 4.05 9.22
N SER A 363 -27.24 4.00 9.46
CA SER A 363 -27.86 3.35 10.62
C SER A 363 -28.11 1.86 10.44
N TRP A 364 -27.58 1.23 9.39
CA TRP A 364 -27.75 -0.20 9.11
C TRP A 364 -27.16 -1.05 10.23
N ARG A 365 -27.91 -2.08 10.66
CA ARG A 365 -27.48 -2.88 11.82
C ARG A 365 -27.33 -4.36 11.53
N ASN A 366 -27.87 -4.83 10.39
CA ASN A 366 -27.82 -6.23 10.02
C ASN A 366 -26.93 -6.35 8.79
N ILE A 367 -25.67 -6.78 8.99
CA ILE A 367 -24.65 -6.76 7.93
C ILE A 367 -23.89 -8.07 7.98
N ARG A 368 -23.76 -8.73 6.83
CA ARG A 368 -22.88 -9.87 6.67
C ARG A 368 -21.94 -9.68 5.48
N VAL A 369 -20.67 -9.87 5.73
CA VAL A 369 -19.60 -9.84 4.73
C VAL A 369 -18.84 -11.13 4.78
N ASP A 370 -18.96 -11.96 3.75
CA ASP A 370 -18.10 -13.11 3.53
C ASP A 370 -16.90 -12.66 2.71
N PHE A 371 -15.71 -12.63 3.33
CA PHE A 371 -14.52 -12.03 2.76
C PHE A 371 -13.46 -13.09 2.43
N THR A 372 -12.91 -13.04 1.23
CA THR A 372 -11.80 -13.89 0.80
C THR A 372 -10.72 -13.05 0.13
N GLN A 373 -9.46 -13.35 0.42
CA GLN A 373 -8.29 -12.74 -0.22
C GLN A 373 -7.47 -13.78 -0.94
N VAL A 374 -7.04 -13.45 -2.16
CA VAL A 374 -6.25 -14.36 -3.01
C VAL A 374 -4.98 -13.69 -3.53
N CYS A 375 -3.96 -14.51 -3.83
CA CYS A 375 -2.80 -14.09 -4.59
C CYS A 375 -3.02 -14.25 -6.09
N THR A 376 -2.44 -13.34 -6.88
CA THR A 376 -2.38 -13.39 -8.35
C THR A 376 -0.99 -12.98 -8.84
N ASN A 377 -0.69 -13.13 -10.13
CA ASN A 377 0.57 -12.67 -10.72
C ASN A 377 0.60 -11.14 -11.01
N LYS A 378 -0.12 -10.35 -10.23
CA LYS A 378 -0.04 -8.88 -10.23
C LYS A 378 0.97 -8.40 -9.20
N SER A 379 1.43 -7.15 -9.34
CA SER A 379 2.29 -6.53 -8.32
C SER A 379 1.61 -6.55 -6.94
N PRO A 380 2.37 -6.66 -5.84
CA PRO A 380 1.81 -6.64 -4.49
C PRO A 380 1.00 -5.39 -4.20
N VAL A 381 0.08 -5.48 -3.25
CA VAL A 381 -0.72 -4.35 -2.77
C VAL A 381 -0.08 -3.67 -1.58
N SER A 382 -0.46 -2.42 -1.34
CA SER A 382 -0.09 -1.64 -0.16
C SER A 382 -1.24 -0.75 0.29
N PRO A 383 -1.17 -0.23 1.50
CA PRO A 383 -2.09 0.82 1.90
C PRO A 383 -2.10 1.97 0.89
N ASN A 384 -3.29 2.39 0.50
CA ASN A 384 -3.53 3.58 -0.28
C ASN A 384 -4.54 4.44 0.46
N ARG A 385 -4.51 5.75 0.26
CA ARG A 385 -5.31 6.77 0.94
C ARG A 385 -6.71 6.26 1.35
N GLY A 386 -6.90 6.03 2.67
CA GLY A 386 -8.11 5.41 3.24
C GLY A 386 -7.98 3.90 3.49
N TYR A 387 -7.10 3.20 2.83
CA TYR A 387 -6.82 1.75 2.92
C TYR A 387 -8.06 0.90 3.23
N SER A 388 -8.59 0.19 2.24
CA SER A 388 -9.84 -0.58 2.28
C SER A 388 -11.12 0.24 2.57
N ARG A 389 -11.03 1.40 3.23
CA ARG A 389 -12.21 2.29 3.43
C ARG A 389 -12.73 2.86 2.12
N MET A 390 -11.87 3.08 1.13
CA MET A 390 -12.26 3.58 -0.18
C MET A 390 -13.18 2.57 -0.88
N GLN A 391 -12.80 1.30 -0.93
CA GLN A 391 -13.59 0.24 -1.53
C GLN A 391 -14.93 0.06 -0.80
N HIS A 392 -14.88 0.14 0.53
CA HIS A 392 -16.07 0.06 1.37
C HIS A 392 -17.05 1.22 1.12
N LEU A 393 -16.56 2.46 1.17
CA LEU A 393 -17.41 3.64 0.95
C LEU A 393 -17.97 3.65 -0.48
N TRP A 394 -17.17 3.27 -1.47
CA TRP A 394 -17.64 3.13 -2.83
C TRP A 394 -18.77 2.09 -2.94
N LEU A 395 -18.61 0.93 -2.29
CA LEU A 395 -19.65 -0.11 -2.27
C LEU A 395 -20.95 0.42 -1.65
N THR A 396 -20.89 1.01 -0.46
CA THR A 396 -22.07 1.50 0.25
C THR A 396 -22.81 2.59 -0.53
N GLU A 397 -22.07 3.54 -1.11
CA GLU A 397 -22.66 4.61 -1.92
C GLU A 397 -23.25 4.08 -3.22
N ARG A 398 -22.62 3.09 -3.87
CA ARG A 398 -23.19 2.43 -5.06
C ARG A 398 -24.45 1.62 -4.76
N ILE A 399 -24.48 0.92 -3.63
CA ILE A 399 -25.69 0.22 -3.17
C ILE A 399 -26.85 1.20 -3.03
N ILE A 400 -26.63 2.35 -2.39
CA ILE A 400 -27.67 3.37 -2.20
C ILE A 400 -28.19 3.91 -3.53
N ASP A 401 -27.28 4.21 -4.48
CA ASP A 401 -27.69 4.67 -5.81
C ASP A 401 -28.53 3.65 -6.56
N ILE A 402 -28.16 2.36 -6.47
CA ILE A 402 -28.90 1.27 -7.11
C ILE A 402 -30.27 1.08 -6.44
N VAL A 403 -30.33 1.07 -5.11
CA VAL A 403 -31.59 1.01 -4.36
C VAL A 403 -32.52 2.16 -4.73
N ALA A 404 -31.99 3.38 -4.79
CA ALA A 404 -32.76 4.57 -5.18
C ALA A 404 -33.34 4.42 -6.59
N SER A 405 -32.52 3.93 -7.53
CA SER A 405 -32.95 3.68 -8.92
C SER A 405 -34.00 2.59 -9.05
N GLU A 406 -33.84 1.48 -8.34
CA GLU A 406 -34.77 0.35 -8.38
C GLU A 406 -36.13 0.69 -7.80
N LEU A 407 -36.18 1.59 -6.80
CA LEU A 407 -37.40 2.01 -6.14
C LEU A 407 -37.99 3.32 -6.67
N ASP A 408 -37.41 3.91 -7.71
CA ASP A 408 -37.75 5.23 -8.26
C ASP A 408 -37.77 6.35 -7.19
N LEU A 409 -36.75 6.35 -6.31
CA LEU A 409 -36.58 7.32 -5.23
C LEU A 409 -35.41 8.27 -5.53
N ASP A 410 -35.45 9.48 -4.93
CA ASP A 410 -34.33 10.40 -4.96
C ASP A 410 -33.16 9.85 -4.12
N PRO A 411 -31.95 9.65 -4.71
CA PRO A 411 -30.81 9.09 -3.99
C PRO A 411 -30.34 9.95 -2.81
N VAL A 412 -30.61 11.27 -2.81
CA VAL A 412 -30.30 12.15 -1.69
C VAL A 412 -31.28 11.90 -0.53
N GLU A 413 -32.55 11.69 -0.83
CA GLU A 413 -33.58 11.40 0.20
C GLU A 413 -33.33 9.99 0.80
N VAL A 414 -32.92 9.00 -0.01
CA VAL A 414 -32.54 7.67 0.50
C VAL A 414 -31.36 7.79 1.47
N ARG A 415 -30.32 8.59 1.14
CA ARG A 415 -29.19 8.85 2.06
C ARG A 415 -29.63 9.50 3.36
N LYS A 416 -30.42 10.59 3.30
CA LYS A 416 -30.93 11.29 4.48
C LYS A 416 -31.73 10.38 5.40
N ARG A 417 -32.54 9.48 4.84
CA ARG A 417 -33.34 8.51 5.60
C ARG A 417 -32.44 7.53 6.38
N ASN A 418 -31.34 7.13 5.79
CA ASN A 418 -30.44 6.12 6.33
C ASN A 418 -29.30 6.68 7.19
N TYR A 419 -29.12 7.99 7.34
CA TYR A 419 -28.11 8.54 8.25
C TYR A 419 -28.39 8.19 9.71
N VAL A 420 -27.31 7.99 10.46
CA VAL A 420 -27.37 7.89 11.93
C VAL A 420 -27.99 9.17 12.48
N LYS A 421 -29.05 9.02 13.29
CA LYS A 421 -29.77 10.13 13.91
C LYS A 421 -29.14 10.48 15.26
N THR A 422 -29.38 11.71 15.73
CA THR A 422 -28.82 12.21 17.00
C THR A 422 -29.22 11.29 18.17
N GLU A 423 -30.44 10.75 18.15
CA GLU A 423 -30.94 9.85 19.20
C GLU A 423 -30.28 8.47 19.22
N GLN A 424 -29.53 8.14 18.16
CA GLN A 424 -28.81 6.87 18.01
C GLN A 424 -27.31 7.02 18.38
N MET A 425 -26.87 8.24 18.65
CA MET A 425 -25.50 8.52 19.10
C MET A 425 -25.38 8.29 20.61
N PRO A 426 -24.16 7.85 21.09
CA PRO A 426 -23.91 7.68 22.53
C PRO A 426 -24.07 8.95 23.34
#